data_e478537b4b43b170dd3f18c9cac7a19c
#
_entry.id   e478537b4b43b170dd3f18c9cac7a19c
#
_cell.length_a   1.000
_cell.length_b   1.000
_cell.length_c   1.000
_cell.angle_alpha   90.00
_cell.angle_beta   90.00
_cell.angle_gamma   90.00
#
_symmetry.space_group_name_H-M   'P 1'
#
loop_
_entity.id
_entity.type
_entity.pdbx_description
1 polymer ?
#
loop_
_entity_poly.entity_id
_entity_poly.type
_entity_poly.pdbx_seq_one_letter_code
_entity_poly.pdbx_strand_id
1 'polypeptide(L)'
;MAQDADTLEAEAKPQPAPRGERDSMDFDVVIVGAGPAGLSAAIRLKQLATENDHDITVCVLDKGSEVGAHILSGAVIDPIALDELLPDWKDRGAPMGVPVTDNRHWILSETGKREIPHVLLPPMMNNKGCFTLSLGNLTRWLGQQAEQMGVEVFAGFAAAEVLYDEDGAVKGVATGDVGLDSDGLATVNHEPGIELHAKYTFLAEGARGSLSAEVMARFGLRDGVEPQTYGIGIKELWDIAPEKHRPGLVIHSQGWPLTDTVGGGFIYHQEGNQVAIGFVVALDYENPYLSPFDEMQRFKTHPAIRPMLEGGRRVAYGARAINEGGLQSIPKLVFPGGALIGCAAGFLNVPRIKGSHNAMKTGMLAAEAAFQAIRDGGAGGGELSAYTQAFHKSWVHDELYRVRNARPALSKFGITLGTLYAGFDMWLNSLGLGFLVPWTFGHRDDHSALKKAAECRPIDYPKPDGKITFDKLSSVFISSTNHTENQPCHLTLKDEAVPVAVNLAFYDGPEERFCPAGVYEFVEDGGQKRLQINAQNCVHCKTCDIKDPTQNILWVTPEGGGGPNYPNM
;
A
#
# COMPACT_ATOMS: atom_id res chain seq x y z
N MET A 1 -59.75 22.70 21.40
CA MET A 1 -59.54 21.59 20.48
C MET A 1 -58.04 21.46 20.32
N ALA A 2 -57.49 20.47 20.97
CA ALA A 2 -56.07 20.16 20.95
C ALA A 2 -55.72 19.44 19.65
N GLN A 3 -54.66 19.86 19.02
CA GLN A 3 -54.04 19.10 17.92
C GLN A 3 -52.90 18.29 18.49
N ASP A 4 -53.00 16.99 18.26
CA ASP A 4 -52.00 16.01 18.59
C ASP A 4 -50.72 16.28 17.76
N ALA A 5 -49.61 16.43 18.45
CA ALA A 5 -48.29 16.40 17.88
C ALA A 5 -47.83 14.93 17.82
N ASP A 6 -47.86 14.35 16.66
CA ASP A 6 -47.23 13.06 16.36
C ASP A 6 -45.72 13.19 16.61
N THR A 7 -45.26 12.65 17.70
CA THR A 7 -43.85 12.39 17.95
C THR A 7 -43.45 11.17 17.12
N LEU A 8 -42.76 11.41 16.03
CA LEU A 8 -42.00 10.37 15.34
C LEU A 8 -40.90 9.90 16.32
N GLU A 9 -41.16 8.76 16.96
CA GLU A 9 -40.10 8.03 17.67
C GLU A 9 -39.04 7.64 16.62
N ALA A 10 -37.85 8.23 16.77
CA ALA A 10 -36.70 7.77 16.03
C ALA A 10 -36.45 6.31 16.44
N GLU A 11 -36.65 5.38 15.52
CA GLU A 11 -36.32 3.98 15.72
C GLU A 11 -34.85 3.89 16.13
N ALA A 12 -34.60 3.41 17.34
CA ALA A 12 -33.26 3.18 17.85
C ALA A 12 -32.57 2.16 16.90
N LYS A 13 -31.39 2.54 16.36
CA LYS A 13 -30.58 1.60 15.57
C LYS A 13 -30.42 0.32 16.40
N PRO A 14 -30.59 -0.86 15.79
CA PRO A 14 -30.41 -2.12 16.49
C PRO A 14 -29.01 -2.16 17.10
N GLN A 15 -28.93 -2.53 18.38
CA GLN A 15 -27.64 -2.71 19.03
C GLN A 15 -26.95 -3.92 18.41
N PRO A 16 -25.64 -3.83 18.13
CA PRO A 16 -24.87 -4.98 17.65
C PRO A 16 -25.04 -6.14 18.61
N ALA A 17 -25.13 -7.36 18.07
CA ALA A 17 -25.25 -8.57 18.88
C ALA A 17 -24.12 -8.61 19.93
N PRO A 18 -24.40 -9.05 21.19
CA PRO A 18 -23.35 -9.24 22.17
C PRO A 18 -22.32 -10.21 21.57
N ARG A 19 -21.05 -9.80 21.53
CA ARG A 19 -19.94 -10.63 21.05
C ARG A 19 -19.96 -11.93 21.83
N GLY A 20 -20.09 -13.07 21.12
CA GLY A 20 -19.99 -14.40 21.72
C GLY A 20 -18.61 -14.61 22.33
N GLU A 21 -18.47 -15.63 23.18
CA GLU A 21 -17.16 -16.09 23.67
C GLU A 21 -16.31 -16.50 22.46
N ARG A 22 -15.14 -15.90 22.29
CA ARG A 22 -14.21 -16.18 21.19
C ARG A 22 -13.27 -17.31 21.58
N ASP A 23 -13.05 -18.20 20.64
CA ASP A 23 -11.93 -19.16 20.77
C ASP A 23 -10.60 -18.42 20.71
N SER A 24 -9.57 -18.96 21.36
CA SER A 24 -8.24 -18.38 21.39
C SER A 24 -7.15 -19.37 21.06
N MET A 25 -6.07 -18.89 20.46
CA MET A 25 -4.85 -19.63 20.16
C MET A 25 -3.64 -18.82 20.63
N ASP A 26 -2.62 -19.52 21.17
CA ASP A 26 -1.40 -18.91 21.69
C ASP A 26 -0.21 -19.17 20.77
N PHE A 27 0.56 -18.11 20.48
CA PHE A 27 1.78 -18.13 19.67
C PHE A 27 2.90 -17.34 20.36
N ASP A 28 4.13 -17.61 19.98
CA ASP A 28 5.24 -16.73 20.37
C ASP A 28 5.21 -15.43 19.58
N VAL A 29 4.94 -15.51 18.26
CA VAL A 29 4.83 -14.34 17.39
C VAL A 29 3.63 -14.46 16.46
N VAL A 30 2.79 -13.42 16.47
CA VAL A 30 1.71 -13.22 15.49
C VAL A 30 2.09 -12.10 14.53
N ILE A 31 1.92 -12.33 13.23
CA ILE A 31 2.24 -11.38 12.17
C ILE A 31 0.98 -11.07 11.36
N VAL A 32 0.60 -9.79 11.29
CA VAL A 32 -0.56 -9.34 10.53
C VAL A 32 -0.13 -8.85 9.16
N GLY A 33 -0.40 -9.67 8.14
CA GLY A 33 -0.08 -9.44 6.73
C GLY A 33 0.98 -10.39 6.17
N ALA A 34 0.56 -11.28 5.26
CA ALA A 34 1.43 -12.21 4.53
C ALA A 34 2.07 -11.55 3.27
N GLY A 35 2.47 -10.29 3.40
CA GLY A 35 3.27 -9.61 2.39
C GLY A 35 4.77 -9.91 2.53
N PRO A 36 5.63 -9.32 1.66
CA PRO A 36 7.08 -9.56 1.71
C PRO A 36 7.72 -9.32 3.09
N ALA A 37 7.27 -8.31 3.86
CA ALA A 37 7.78 -8.03 5.19
C ALA A 37 7.42 -9.13 6.19
N GLY A 38 6.12 -9.47 6.27
CA GLY A 38 5.62 -10.47 7.23
C GLY A 38 6.19 -11.85 6.99
N LEU A 39 6.21 -12.30 5.73
CA LEU A 39 6.77 -13.61 5.38
C LEU A 39 8.28 -13.67 5.59
N SER A 40 9.02 -12.58 5.31
CA SER A 40 10.45 -12.54 5.60
C SER A 40 10.73 -12.58 7.11
N ALA A 41 9.89 -11.94 7.92
CA ALA A 41 9.99 -12.05 9.38
C ALA A 41 9.72 -13.48 9.86
N ALA A 42 8.65 -14.12 9.37
CA ALA A 42 8.28 -15.48 9.71
C ALA A 42 9.37 -16.50 9.35
N ILE A 43 9.89 -16.42 8.12
CA ILE A 43 11.00 -17.28 7.66
C ILE A 43 12.23 -17.08 8.55
N ARG A 44 12.61 -15.82 8.84
CA ARG A 44 13.80 -15.53 9.65
C ARG A 44 13.65 -16.04 11.09
N LEU A 45 12.47 -15.93 11.69
CA LEU A 45 12.18 -16.51 13.01
C LEU A 45 12.41 -18.04 13.02
N LYS A 46 11.91 -18.76 12.04
CA LYS A 46 12.08 -20.22 11.95
C LYS A 46 13.52 -20.63 11.62
N GLN A 47 14.28 -19.82 10.86
CA GLN A 47 15.71 -20.01 10.68
C GLN A 47 16.44 -19.90 12.01
N LEU A 48 16.19 -18.83 12.76
CA LEU A 48 16.82 -18.60 14.07
C LEU A 48 16.46 -19.69 15.07
N ALA A 49 15.20 -20.17 15.05
CA ALA A 49 14.75 -21.30 15.85
C ALA A 49 15.60 -22.55 15.58
N THR A 50 15.78 -22.89 14.30
CA THR A 50 16.59 -24.02 13.87
C THR A 50 18.08 -23.83 14.20
N GLU A 51 18.64 -22.64 13.93
CA GLU A 51 20.04 -22.30 14.19
C GLU A 51 20.42 -22.40 15.69
N ASN A 52 19.45 -22.18 16.60
CA ASN A 52 19.68 -22.11 18.04
C ASN A 52 19.05 -23.29 18.82
N ASP A 53 18.49 -24.29 18.13
CA ASP A 53 17.77 -25.42 18.76
C ASP A 53 16.72 -24.94 19.78
N HIS A 54 15.96 -23.93 19.43
CA HIS A 54 14.96 -23.28 20.27
C HIS A 54 13.62 -23.17 19.52
N ASP A 55 12.63 -23.96 19.91
CA ASP A 55 11.34 -23.95 19.23
C ASP A 55 10.61 -22.62 19.45
N ILE A 56 9.95 -22.15 18.40
CA ILE A 56 9.16 -20.94 18.39
C ILE A 56 7.92 -21.12 17.49
N THR A 57 6.76 -20.79 18.02
CA THR A 57 5.50 -20.81 17.29
C THR A 57 5.24 -19.48 16.59
N VAL A 58 4.98 -19.53 15.28
CA VAL A 58 4.77 -18.33 14.45
C VAL A 58 3.49 -18.48 13.63
N CYS A 59 2.61 -17.50 13.75
CA CYS A 59 1.40 -17.40 12.97
C CYS A 59 1.44 -16.15 12.07
N VAL A 60 0.97 -16.27 10.83
CA VAL A 60 0.81 -15.17 9.88
C VAL A 60 -0.63 -15.11 9.41
N LEU A 61 -1.30 -13.97 9.60
CA LEU A 61 -2.65 -13.72 9.11
C LEU A 61 -2.61 -12.91 7.82
N ASP A 62 -3.45 -13.23 6.86
CA ASP A 62 -3.73 -12.36 5.71
C ASP A 62 -5.22 -12.32 5.41
N LYS A 63 -5.75 -11.12 5.14
CA LYS A 63 -7.15 -10.94 4.79
C LYS A 63 -7.50 -11.38 3.37
N GLY A 64 -6.51 -11.55 2.49
CA GLY A 64 -6.71 -12.03 1.12
C GLY A 64 -7.12 -13.50 1.10
N SER A 65 -7.87 -13.91 0.08
CA SER A 65 -8.33 -15.29 -0.10
C SER A 65 -7.19 -16.30 -0.18
N GLU A 66 -6.01 -15.85 -0.59
CA GLU A 66 -4.76 -16.59 -0.61
C GLU A 66 -3.57 -15.65 -0.40
N VAL A 67 -2.42 -16.18 0.01
CA VAL A 67 -1.18 -15.39 0.08
C VAL A 67 -0.86 -14.79 -1.29
N GLY A 68 -0.63 -13.49 -1.33
CA GLY A 68 -0.31 -12.76 -2.55
C GLY A 68 -1.51 -12.25 -3.35
N ALA A 69 -2.77 -12.62 -3.02
CA ALA A 69 -3.97 -12.17 -3.75
C ALA A 69 -4.07 -10.63 -3.86
N HIS A 70 -3.80 -9.93 -2.77
CA HIS A 70 -3.87 -8.47 -2.69
C HIS A 70 -2.56 -7.75 -3.06
N ILE A 71 -1.53 -8.48 -3.48
CA ILE A 71 -0.23 -7.87 -3.80
C ILE A 71 -0.27 -7.23 -5.18
N LEU A 72 0.00 -5.93 -5.21
CA LEU A 72 0.15 -5.15 -6.42
C LEU A 72 1.41 -4.31 -6.32
N SER A 73 2.32 -4.49 -7.28
CA SER A 73 3.56 -3.71 -7.36
C SER A 73 4.00 -3.57 -8.81
N GLY A 74 4.90 -2.66 -9.10
CA GLY A 74 5.49 -2.48 -10.42
C GLY A 74 5.85 -3.80 -11.14
N ALA A 75 6.70 -4.74 -10.73
CA ALA A 75 7.74 -4.57 -9.74
C ALA A 75 9.09 -4.70 -10.42
N VAL A 76 10.01 -3.85 -10.00
CA VAL A 76 11.44 -4.08 -10.20
C VAL A 76 12.04 -4.30 -8.82
N ILE A 77 12.47 -5.52 -8.53
CA ILE A 77 13.02 -5.88 -7.22
C ILE A 77 14.55 -5.87 -7.23
N ASP A 78 15.12 -5.33 -6.14
CA ASP A 78 16.51 -5.52 -5.79
C ASP A 78 16.61 -6.82 -4.96
N PRO A 79 17.40 -7.83 -5.37
CA PRO A 79 17.41 -9.12 -4.70
C PRO A 79 18.15 -9.12 -3.35
N ILE A 80 18.80 -8.02 -2.97
CA ILE A 80 19.68 -7.95 -1.79
C ILE A 80 19.08 -8.56 -0.51
N ALA A 81 17.82 -8.28 -0.21
CA ALA A 81 17.17 -8.84 0.98
C ALA A 81 16.82 -10.32 0.80
N LEU A 82 16.50 -10.76 -0.41
CA LEU A 82 16.26 -12.17 -0.71
C LEU A 82 17.57 -12.97 -0.68
N ASP A 83 18.66 -12.39 -1.18
CA ASP A 83 20.01 -12.99 -1.10
C ASP A 83 20.46 -13.18 0.37
N GLU A 84 20.09 -12.26 1.27
CA GLU A 84 20.35 -12.40 2.70
C GLU A 84 19.45 -13.43 3.38
N LEU A 85 18.15 -13.45 3.04
CA LEU A 85 17.17 -14.31 3.69
C LEU A 85 17.28 -15.78 3.24
N LEU A 86 17.37 -15.99 1.93
CA LEU A 86 17.41 -17.31 1.29
C LEU A 86 18.48 -17.30 0.19
N PRO A 87 19.78 -17.46 0.55
CA PRO A 87 20.89 -17.37 -0.42
C PRO A 87 20.78 -18.37 -1.58
N ASP A 88 20.09 -19.49 -1.35
CA ASP A 88 19.82 -20.56 -2.30
C ASP A 88 18.47 -20.42 -3.05
N TRP A 89 17.88 -19.21 -3.08
CA TRP A 89 16.59 -18.95 -3.70
C TRP A 89 16.50 -19.39 -5.17
N LYS A 90 17.64 -19.34 -5.91
CA LYS A 90 17.72 -19.80 -7.32
C LYS A 90 17.49 -21.31 -7.42
N ASP A 91 18.14 -22.07 -6.55
CA ASP A 91 18.03 -23.52 -6.52
C ASP A 91 16.67 -23.98 -6.01
N ARG A 92 16.03 -23.16 -5.17
CA ARG A 92 14.65 -23.36 -4.70
C ARG A 92 13.58 -22.94 -5.71
N GLY A 93 13.97 -22.40 -6.89
CA GLY A 93 13.03 -22.03 -7.93
C GLY A 93 12.20 -20.78 -7.61
N ALA A 94 12.76 -19.78 -6.94
CA ALA A 94 12.07 -18.51 -6.71
C ALA A 94 11.65 -17.85 -8.03
N PRO A 95 10.40 -17.36 -8.17
CA PRO A 95 9.90 -16.78 -9.42
C PRO A 95 10.40 -15.34 -9.61
N MET A 96 11.70 -15.19 -9.80
CA MET A 96 12.36 -13.87 -9.92
C MET A 96 12.19 -13.21 -11.29
N GLY A 97 11.52 -13.86 -12.23
CA GLY A 97 11.21 -13.26 -13.54
C GLY A 97 12.46 -13.00 -14.39
N VAL A 98 12.55 -11.80 -14.98
CA VAL A 98 13.57 -11.45 -15.96
C VAL A 98 14.59 -10.45 -15.39
N PRO A 99 15.91 -10.68 -15.53
CA PRO A 99 16.91 -9.68 -15.18
C PRO A 99 16.72 -8.37 -15.96
N VAL A 100 16.92 -7.23 -15.30
CA VAL A 100 16.90 -5.94 -15.98
C VAL A 100 18.11 -5.83 -16.91
N THR A 101 17.84 -5.66 -18.21
CA THR A 101 18.85 -5.56 -19.28
C THR A 101 19.00 -4.15 -19.81
N ASP A 102 17.92 -3.36 -19.78
CA ASP A 102 17.89 -1.97 -20.27
C ASP A 102 17.06 -1.12 -19.30
N ASN A 103 17.60 0.00 -18.86
CA ASN A 103 16.94 0.91 -17.90
C ASN A 103 16.89 2.31 -18.48
N ARG A 104 15.69 2.86 -18.68
CA ARG A 104 15.48 4.16 -19.33
C ARG A 104 14.70 5.11 -18.42
N HIS A 105 15.06 6.39 -18.50
CA HIS A 105 14.34 7.46 -17.84
C HIS A 105 13.90 8.50 -18.88
N TRP A 106 12.59 8.71 -18.97
CA TRP A 106 12.00 9.63 -19.93
C TRP A 106 11.40 10.85 -19.25
N ILE A 107 11.61 12.02 -19.85
CA ILE A 107 10.81 13.21 -19.58
C ILE A 107 9.82 13.36 -20.72
N LEU A 108 8.53 13.27 -20.40
CA LEU A 108 7.45 13.36 -21.37
C LEU A 108 6.93 14.79 -21.48
N SER A 109 6.75 15.27 -22.70
CA SER A 109 5.88 16.39 -23.05
C SER A 109 4.63 15.82 -23.72
N GLU A 110 3.64 16.61 -24.01
CA GLU A 110 2.39 16.14 -24.64
C GLU A 110 2.60 15.29 -25.91
N THR A 111 3.58 15.64 -26.72
CA THR A 111 3.80 15.02 -28.04
C THR A 111 5.14 14.33 -28.20
N GLY A 112 6.03 14.45 -27.24
CA GLY A 112 7.39 13.95 -27.36
C GLY A 112 8.01 13.43 -26.08
N LYS A 113 9.13 12.77 -26.22
CA LYS A 113 9.92 12.29 -25.09
C LYS A 113 11.37 12.74 -25.21
N ARG A 114 12.00 12.97 -24.05
CA ARG A 114 13.47 13.11 -23.94
C ARG A 114 13.96 12.03 -23.01
N GLU A 115 14.95 11.29 -23.44
CA GLU A 115 15.62 10.26 -22.62
C GLU A 115 16.77 10.92 -21.85
N ILE A 116 16.84 10.69 -20.55
CA ILE A 116 17.95 11.14 -19.71
C ILE A 116 19.10 10.16 -19.90
N PRO A 117 20.28 10.61 -20.40
CA PRO A 117 21.44 9.74 -20.51
C PRO A 117 21.83 9.13 -19.16
N HIS A 118 22.16 7.86 -19.13
CA HIS A 118 22.52 7.12 -17.91
C HIS A 118 23.63 7.79 -17.07
N VAL A 119 24.58 8.44 -17.76
CA VAL A 119 25.70 9.15 -17.10
C VAL A 119 25.24 10.34 -16.25
N LEU A 120 24.05 10.87 -16.53
CA LEU A 120 23.46 11.99 -15.76
C LEU A 120 22.58 11.52 -14.59
N LEU A 121 22.20 10.26 -14.55
CA LEU A 121 21.43 9.70 -13.47
C LEU A 121 22.30 9.40 -12.26
N PRO A 122 21.89 9.73 -11.04
CA PRO A 122 22.61 9.29 -9.84
C PRO A 122 22.80 7.77 -9.84
N PRO A 123 24.00 7.26 -9.47
CA PRO A 123 24.30 5.82 -9.51
C PRO A 123 23.29 4.94 -8.79
N MET A 124 22.67 5.45 -7.70
CA MET A 124 21.64 4.75 -6.94
C MET A 124 20.33 4.51 -7.73
N MET A 125 20.10 5.24 -8.84
CA MET A 125 18.96 5.06 -9.74
C MET A 125 19.14 3.90 -10.73
N ASN A 126 20.31 3.25 -10.72
CA ASN A 126 20.60 2.14 -11.63
C ASN A 126 19.86 0.87 -11.18
N ASN A 127 19.24 0.18 -12.13
CA ASN A 127 18.53 -1.08 -11.92
C ASN A 127 19.36 -2.32 -12.34
N LYS A 128 20.66 -2.17 -12.57
CA LYS A 128 21.55 -3.31 -12.88
C LYS A 128 21.57 -4.29 -11.71
N GLY A 129 21.34 -5.57 -12.00
CA GLY A 129 21.23 -6.62 -10.98
C GLY A 129 19.83 -6.78 -10.38
N CYS A 130 18.89 -5.89 -10.71
CA CYS A 130 17.49 -6.05 -10.37
C CYS A 130 16.74 -6.97 -11.34
N PHE A 131 15.53 -7.36 -10.98
CA PHE A 131 14.67 -8.24 -11.78
C PHE A 131 13.29 -7.61 -11.96
N THR A 132 12.69 -7.78 -13.15
CA THR A 132 11.26 -7.50 -13.37
C THR A 132 10.46 -8.77 -13.10
N LEU A 133 9.45 -8.68 -12.25
CA LEU A 133 8.68 -9.85 -11.80
C LEU A 133 7.25 -9.49 -11.37
N SER A 134 6.44 -10.51 -11.12
CA SER A 134 5.23 -10.38 -10.31
C SER A 134 5.57 -10.50 -8.83
N LEU A 135 5.34 -9.43 -8.06
CA LEU A 135 5.55 -9.49 -6.62
C LEU A 135 4.52 -10.41 -5.95
N GLY A 136 3.32 -10.55 -6.50
CA GLY A 136 2.32 -11.51 -6.04
C GLY A 136 2.83 -12.95 -6.11
N ASN A 137 3.46 -13.33 -7.23
CA ASN A 137 4.03 -14.68 -7.39
C ASN A 137 5.21 -14.92 -6.44
N LEU A 138 6.10 -13.94 -6.27
CA LEU A 138 7.19 -14.05 -5.28
C LEU A 138 6.63 -14.18 -3.86
N THR A 139 5.58 -13.44 -3.52
CA THR A 139 4.95 -13.51 -2.20
C THR A 139 4.31 -14.88 -1.95
N ARG A 140 3.61 -15.46 -2.94
CA ARG A 140 3.09 -16.84 -2.86
C ARG A 140 4.20 -17.85 -2.60
N TRP A 141 5.30 -17.73 -3.32
CA TRP A 141 6.46 -18.59 -3.13
C TRP A 141 7.09 -18.43 -1.73
N LEU A 142 7.23 -17.20 -1.22
CA LEU A 142 7.68 -16.95 0.16
C LEU A 142 6.74 -17.58 1.18
N GLY A 143 5.41 -17.52 0.96
CA GLY A 143 4.43 -18.20 1.79
C GLY A 143 4.68 -19.70 1.85
N GLN A 144 4.90 -20.34 0.70
CA GLN A 144 5.23 -21.78 0.63
C GLN A 144 6.53 -22.10 1.36
N GLN A 145 7.56 -21.22 1.28
CA GLN A 145 8.80 -21.42 2.04
C GLN A 145 8.55 -21.32 3.55
N ALA A 146 7.72 -20.37 3.99
CA ALA A 146 7.35 -20.20 5.41
C ALA A 146 6.60 -21.42 5.94
N GLU A 147 5.58 -21.91 5.22
CA GLU A 147 4.82 -23.10 5.58
C GLU A 147 5.69 -24.35 5.67
N GLN A 148 6.62 -24.56 4.72
CA GLN A 148 7.59 -25.66 4.75
C GLN A 148 8.51 -25.64 5.98
N MET A 149 8.71 -24.47 6.58
CA MET A 149 9.48 -24.28 7.81
C MET A 149 8.62 -24.38 9.08
N GLY A 150 7.31 -24.69 8.96
CA GLY A 150 6.38 -24.82 10.06
C GLY A 150 5.81 -23.50 10.58
N VAL A 151 5.66 -22.50 9.71
CA VAL A 151 4.86 -21.31 10.01
C VAL A 151 3.39 -21.63 9.73
N GLU A 152 2.51 -21.26 10.64
CA GLU A 152 1.07 -21.32 10.41
C GLU A 152 0.61 -20.09 9.64
N VAL A 153 0.11 -20.29 8.41
CA VAL A 153 -0.32 -19.18 7.53
C VAL A 153 -1.83 -19.27 7.34
N PHE A 154 -2.56 -18.30 7.88
CA PHE A 154 -4.02 -18.19 7.80
C PHE A 154 -4.41 -17.14 6.76
N ALA A 155 -4.54 -17.55 5.51
CA ALA A 155 -5.13 -16.74 4.45
C ALA A 155 -6.66 -16.73 4.56
N GLY A 156 -7.30 -15.61 4.23
CA GLY A 156 -8.74 -15.43 4.42
C GLY A 156 -9.13 -15.00 5.83
N PHE A 157 -8.19 -14.81 6.73
CA PHE A 157 -8.45 -14.35 8.11
C PHE A 157 -8.02 -12.90 8.29
N ALA A 158 -8.99 -12.02 8.47
CA ALA A 158 -8.76 -10.59 8.57
C ALA A 158 -8.62 -10.17 10.03
N ALA A 159 -7.41 -9.78 10.45
CA ALA A 159 -7.23 -9.16 11.77
C ALA A 159 -7.97 -7.81 11.81
N ALA A 160 -8.90 -7.67 12.75
CA ALA A 160 -9.81 -6.53 12.85
C ALA A 160 -9.70 -5.77 14.19
N GLU A 161 -9.07 -6.36 15.21
CA GLU A 161 -8.96 -5.79 16.55
C GLU A 161 -7.58 -6.05 17.14
N VAL A 162 -7.00 -5.05 17.82
CA VAL A 162 -5.78 -5.22 18.62
C VAL A 162 -6.17 -5.59 20.05
N LEU A 163 -5.60 -6.65 20.59
CA LEU A 163 -5.83 -7.09 21.96
C LEU A 163 -4.73 -6.53 22.88
N TYR A 164 -5.16 -6.02 24.03
CA TYR A 164 -4.27 -5.44 25.02
C TYR A 164 -4.35 -6.21 26.34
N ASP A 165 -3.23 -6.29 27.05
CA ASP A 165 -3.20 -6.81 28.41
C ASP A 165 -3.60 -5.77 29.45
N GLU A 166 -3.57 -6.12 30.75
CA GLU A 166 -3.94 -5.24 31.85
C GLU A 166 -3.01 -4.02 32.00
N ASP A 167 -1.77 -4.14 31.54
CA ASP A 167 -0.78 -3.05 31.56
C ASP A 167 -0.86 -2.18 30.30
N GLY A 168 -1.71 -2.54 29.35
CA GLY A 168 -1.94 -1.84 28.08
C GLY A 168 -0.95 -2.18 26.97
N ALA A 169 -0.11 -3.20 27.15
CA ALA A 169 0.73 -3.74 26.09
C ALA A 169 -0.10 -4.59 25.11
N VAL A 170 0.34 -4.65 23.85
CA VAL A 170 -0.30 -5.53 22.86
C VAL A 170 0.00 -6.99 23.21
N LYS A 171 -1.06 -7.80 23.36
CA LYS A 171 -0.98 -9.23 23.63
C LYS A 171 -1.43 -10.12 22.46
N GLY A 172 -1.73 -9.50 21.31
CA GLY A 172 -2.21 -10.22 20.14
C GLY A 172 -3.20 -9.42 19.31
N VAL A 173 -3.92 -10.12 18.45
CA VAL A 173 -5.01 -9.58 17.62
C VAL A 173 -6.20 -10.51 17.61
N ALA A 174 -7.39 -9.98 17.28
CA ALA A 174 -8.54 -10.81 16.98
C ALA A 174 -8.97 -10.62 15.52
N THR A 175 -9.50 -11.68 14.91
CA THR A 175 -10.17 -11.59 13.62
C THR A 175 -11.55 -10.97 13.78
N GLY A 176 -12.10 -10.42 12.69
CA GLY A 176 -13.49 -9.97 12.66
C GLY A 176 -14.46 -11.14 12.69
N ASP A 177 -15.69 -10.89 13.14
CA ASP A 177 -16.79 -11.83 13.01
C ASP A 177 -17.11 -12.03 11.52
N VAL A 178 -17.58 -13.21 11.15
CA VAL A 178 -18.00 -13.58 9.81
C VAL A 178 -19.51 -13.83 9.81
N GLY A 179 -20.18 -13.57 8.68
CA GLY A 179 -21.62 -13.79 8.53
C GLY A 179 -22.48 -12.76 9.25
N LEU A 180 -22.03 -11.52 9.35
CA LEU A 180 -22.87 -10.37 9.71
C LEU A 180 -23.54 -9.82 8.43
N ASP A 181 -24.78 -9.35 8.55
CA ASP A 181 -25.47 -8.66 7.46
C ASP A 181 -25.03 -7.19 7.33
N SER A 182 -25.60 -6.46 6.36
CA SER A 182 -25.29 -5.05 6.10
C SER A 182 -25.57 -4.12 7.29
N ASP A 183 -26.46 -4.52 8.19
CA ASP A 183 -26.80 -3.76 9.41
C ASP A 183 -25.95 -4.18 10.62
N GLY A 184 -25.05 -5.15 10.42
CA GLY A 184 -24.19 -5.70 11.48
C GLY A 184 -24.87 -6.73 12.37
N LEU A 185 -26.01 -7.29 11.92
CA LEU A 185 -26.73 -8.32 12.65
C LEU A 185 -26.25 -9.71 12.25
N ALA A 186 -26.19 -10.63 13.22
CA ALA A 186 -25.79 -12.01 12.99
C ALA A 186 -26.77 -12.75 12.05
N THR A 187 -26.25 -13.33 10.98
CA THR A 187 -27.01 -14.23 10.11
C THR A 187 -26.93 -15.67 10.60
N VAL A 188 -27.56 -16.61 9.87
CA VAL A 188 -27.48 -18.05 10.16
C VAL A 188 -26.06 -18.63 9.98
N ASN A 189 -25.18 -17.90 9.29
CA ASN A 189 -23.78 -18.27 9.05
C ASN A 189 -22.81 -17.48 9.95
N HIS A 190 -23.30 -16.84 10.99
CA HIS A 190 -22.46 -16.05 11.88
C HIS A 190 -21.52 -16.96 12.65
N GLU A 191 -20.23 -16.61 12.58
CA GLU A 191 -19.16 -17.19 13.38
C GLU A 191 -18.39 -16.05 14.07
N PRO A 192 -18.20 -16.13 15.41
CA PRO A 192 -17.38 -15.14 16.12
C PRO A 192 -15.94 -15.17 15.63
N GLY A 193 -15.27 -14.03 15.70
CA GLY A 193 -13.84 -13.95 15.45
C GLY A 193 -13.02 -14.78 16.44
N ILE A 194 -11.76 -15.04 16.11
CA ILE A 194 -10.81 -15.82 16.91
C ILE A 194 -9.78 -14.86 17.52
N GLU A 195 -9.39 -15.07 18.77
CA GLU A 195 -8.28 -14.34 19.40
C GLU A 195 -6.96 -15.08 19.18
N LEU A 196 -5.95 -14.37 18.71
CA LEU A 196 -4.59 -14.87 18.50
C LEU A 196 -3.67 -14.13 19.46
N HIS A 197 -3.36 -14.78 20.57
CA HIS A 197 -2.48 -14.23 21.58
C HIS A 197 -1.02 -14.45 21.22
N ALA A 198 -0.16 -13.48 21.53
CA ALA A 198 1.25 -13.56 21.20
C ALA A 198 2.13 -12.86 22.24
N LYS A 199 3.36 -13.36 22.40
CA LYS A 199 4.40 -12.61 23.13
C LYS A 199 4.77 -11.33 22.40
N TYR A 200 4.81 -11.38 21.05
CA TYR A 200 5.03 -10.22 20.19
C TYR A 200 4.14 -10.25 18.96
N THR A 201 3.59 -9.09 18.61
CA THR A 201 2.74 -8.89 17.42
C THR A 201 3.43 -7.98 16.42
N PHE A 202 3.60 -8.43 15.16
CA PHE A 202 4.15 -7.62 14.09
C PHE A 202 3.04 -7.15 13.17
N LEU A 203 2.96 -5.83 12.96
CA LEU A 203 2.03 -5.25 12.01
C LEU A 203 2.74 -5.02 10.66
N ALA A 204 2.40 -5.86 9.69
CA ALA A 204 2.92 -5.91 8.32
C ALA A 204 1.84 -5.58 7.28
N GLU A 205 0.84 -4.77 7.63
CA GLU A 205 -0.38 -4.50 6.86
C GLU A 205 -0.16 -3.71 5.56
N GLY A 206 1.08 -3.30 5.29
CA GLY A 206 1.39 -2.45 4.13
C GLY A 206 1.04 -0.97 4.35
N ALA A 207 0.93 -0.21 3.26
CA ALA A 207 0.61 1.21 3.34
C ALA A 207 -0.79 1.43 3.94
N ARG A 208 -0.88 2.26 4.97
CA ARG A 208 -2.12 2.64 5.62
C ARG A 208 -2.91 1.46 6.23
N GLY A 209 -2.25 0.63 7.04
CA GLY A 209 -2.88 -0.46 7.80
C GLY A 209 -3.84 0.07 8.87
N SER A 210 -4.98 -0.60 9.07
CA SER A 210 -6.00 -0.16 10.03
C SER A 210 -5.53 -0.35 11.47
N LEU A 211 -5.00 -1.53 11.81
CA LEU A 211 -4.45 -1.79 13.15
C LEU A 211 -3.16 -1.01 13.39
N SER A 212 -2.34 -0.85 12.36
CA SER A 212 -1.14 0.01 12.43
C SER A 212 -1.52 1.46 12.78
N ALA A 213 -2.60 2.00 12.22
CA ALA A 213 -3.06 3.36 12.52
C ALA A 213 -3.55 3.48 13.97
N GLU A 214 -4.31 2.49 14.46
CA GLU A 214 -4.78 2.42 15.85
C GLU A 214 -3.60 2.41 16.83
N VAL A 215 -2.64 1.50 16.63
CA VAL A 215 -1.46 1.36 17.50
C VAL A 215 -0.59 2.61 17.46
N MET A 216 -0.38 3.21 16.27
CA MET A 216 0.35 4.48 16.16
C MET A 216 -0.32 5.60 16.97
N ALA A 217 -1.64 5.71 16.92
CA ALA A 217 -2.39 6.71 17.69
C ALA A 217 -2.31 6.43 19.19
N ARG A 218 -2.55 5.18 19.62
CA ARG A 218 -2.56 4.78 21.02
C ARG A 218 -1.22 5.01 21.73
N PHE A 219 -0.11 4.68 21.06
CA PHE A 219 1.23 4.78 21.66
C PHE A 219 1.99 6.04 21.23
N GLY A 220 1.37 7.00 20.55
CA GLY A 220 2.02 8.23 20.10
C GLY A 220 3.24 7.98 19.21
N LEU A 221 3.21 6.94 18.37
CA LEU A 221 4.38 6.53 17.58
C LEU A 221 4.77 7.56 16.51
N ARG A 222 3.88 8.48 16.20
CA ARG A 222 4.14 9.56 15.23
C ARG A 222 4.54 10.88 15.87
N ASP A 223 4.73 10.92 17.19
CA ASP A 223 5.10 12.14 17.89
C ASP A 223 6.52 12.58 17.49
N GLY A 224 6.63 13.81 16.97
CA GLY A 224 7.90 14.40 16.55
C GLY A 224 8.45 13.90 15.21
N VAL A 225 7.65 13.18 14.40
CA VAL A 225 8.00 12.81 13.02
C VAL A 225 7.15 13.57 12.00
N GLU A 226 7.67 13.72 10.79
CA GLU A 226 6.95 14.37 9.70
C GLU A 226 5.70 13.56 9.28
N PRO A 227 4.66 14.21 8.75
CA PRO A 227 3.51 13.50 8.18
C PRO A 227 3.95 12.46 7.14
N GLN A 228 3.27 11.32 7.10
CA GLN A 228 3.44 10.38 6.00
C GLN A 228 2.71 10.93 4.77
N THR A 229 3.38 10.97 3.63
CA THR A 229 2.78 11.25 2.34
C THR A 229 2.65 10.01 1.51
N TYR A 230 1.67 10.01 0.61
CA TYR A 230 1.36 8.84 -0.20
C TYR A 230 1.24 9.19 -1.68
N GLY A 231 1.41 8.19 -2.52
CA GLY A 231 1.00 8.21 -3.91
C GLY A 231 -0.02 7.11 -4.16
N ILE A 232 -0.91 7.30 -5.12
CA ILE A 232 -1.74 6.23 -5.67
C ILE A 232 -1.07 5.69 -6.93
N GLY A 233 -0.68 4.40 -6.87
CA GLY A 233 -0.20 3.67 -8.04
C GLY A 233 -1.36 2.90 -8.68
N ILE A 234 -1.55 3.13 -9.97
CA ILE A 234 -2.51 2.42 -10.82
C ILE A 234 -1.72 1.61 -11.82
N LYS A 235 -2.01 0.32 -11.95
CA LYS A 235 -1.27 -0.60 -12.80
C LYS A 235 -2.22 -1.41 -13.67
N GLU A 236 -1.79 -1.65 -14.90
CA GLU A 236 -2.37 -2.63 -15.81
C GLU A 236 -1.30 -3.62 -16.26
N LEU A 237 -1.71 -4.86 -16.49
CA LEU A 237 -0.89 -5.87 -17.15
C LEU A 237 -1.44 -6.09 -18.57
N TRP A 238 -0.54 -6.11 -19.55
CA TRP A 238 -0.89 -6.26 -20.95
C TRP A 238 -0.11 -7.41 -21.59
N ASP A 239 -0.80 -8.26 -22.33
CA ASP A 239 -0.19 -9.14 -23.33
C ASP A 239 0.04 -8.31 -24.59
N ILE A 240 1.28 -8.23 -25.07
CA ILE A 240 1.64 -7.47 -26.27
C ILE A 240 2.22 -8.38 -27.36
N ALA A 241 2.26 -7.87 -28.59
CA ALA A 241 2.84 -8.60 -29.70
C ALA A 241 4.34 -8.88 -29.47
N PRO A 242 4.84 -10.11 -29.77
CA PRO A 242 6.23 -10.51 -29.48
C PRO A 242 7.28 -9.57 -30.07
N GLU A 243 7.04 -9.02 -31.26
CA GLU A 243 7.97 -8.10 -31.93
C GLU A 243 8.09 -6.74 -31.23
N LYS A 244 7.16 -6.41 -30.34
CA LYS A 244 7.18 -5.20 -29.52
C LYS A 244 7.76 -5.45 -28.13
N HIS A 245 7.89 -6.70 -27.74
CA HIS A 245 8.36 -7.10 -26.43
C HIS A 245 9.89 -7.11 -26.35
N ARG A 246 10.42 -6.65 -25.22
CA ARG A 246 11.87 -6.59 -24.92
C ARG A 246 12.11 -7.02 -23.48
N PRO A 247 12.28 -8.32 -23.19
CA PRO A 247 12.44 -8.81 -21.82
C PRO A 247 13.52 -8.06 -21.04
N GLY A 248 13.19 -7.62 -19.83
CA GLY A 248 14.10 -6.87 -18.96
C GLY A 248 14.26 -5.37 -19.29
N LEU A 249 13.50 -4.83 -20.25
CA LEU A 249 13.41 -3.39 -20.46
C LEU A 249 12.57 -2.75 -19.35
N VAL A 250 13.15 -1.76 -18.67
CA VAL A 250 12.53 -0.94 -17.62
C VAL A 250 12.53 0.51 -18.08
N ILE A 251 11.36 1.13 -18.07
CA ILE A 251 11.19 2.55 -18.39
C ILE A 251 10.50 3.23 -17.22
N HIS A 252 11.09 4.32 -16.72
CA HIS A 252 10.46 5.25 -15.82
C HIS A 252 10.24 6.58 -16.55
N SER A 253 9.16 7.29 -16.25
CA SER A 253 8.87 8.57 -16.88
C SER A 253 8.33 9.58 -15.89
N GLN A 254 8.59 10.85 -16.15
CA GLN A 254 8.04 12.02 -15.47
C GLN A 254 7.50 13.03 -16.51
N GLY A 255 6.69 13.97 -16.06
CA GLY A 255 6.08 15.01 -16.89
C GLY A 255 4.67 14.62 -17.32
N TRP A 256 4.35 14.85 -18.61
CA TRP A 256 3.01 14.60 -19.13
C TRP A 256 2.48 13.20 -18.77
N PRO A 257 1.21 13.05 -18.41
CA PRO A 257 0.11 14.04 -18.39
C PRO A 257 0.09 14.98 -17.18
N LEU A 258 0.88 14.77 -16.14
CA LEU A 258 0.97 15.66 -14.99
C LEU A 258 1.86 16.87 -15.30
N THR A 259 1.38 18.08 -14.92
CA THR A 259 2.11 19.32 -15.15
C THR A 259 2.58 20.00 -13.87
N ASP A 260 1.78 19.90 -12.82
CA ASP A 260 1.97 20.58 -11.52
C ASP A 260 1.87 19.62 -10.31
N THR A 261 1.61 18.35 -10.57
CA THR A 261 1.48 17.30 -9.58
C THR A 261 2.65 16.33 -9.69
N VAL A 262 3.22 15.94 -8.56
CA VAL A 262 4.28 14.92 -8.49
C VAL A 262 3.72 13.56 -8.89
N GLY A 263 4.49 12.84 -9.70
CA GLY A 263 4.11 11.51 -10.16
C GLY A 263 4.88 11.10 -11.40
N GLY A 264 4.44 10.03 -12.03
CA GLY A 264 5.06 9.53 -13.24
C GLY A 264 4.65 8.10 -13.58
N GLY A 265 5.08 7.66 -14.76
CA GLY A 265 4.77 6.34 -15.28
C GLY A 265 5.92 5.37 -15.18
N PHE A 266 5.58 4.10 -15.21
CA PHE A 266 6.53 3.02 -15.37
C PHE A 266 6.03 2.01 -16.41
N ILE A 267 6.97 1.39 -17.13
CA ILE A 267 6.70 0.34 -18.12
C ILE A 267 7.77 -0.72 -17.97
N TYR A 268 7.38 -1.95 -17.64
CA TYR A 268 8.29 -3.06 -17.38
C TYR A 268 7.93 -4.25 -18.25
N HIS A 269 8.87 -4.67 -19.09
CA HIS A 269 8.74 -5.87 -19.90
C HIS A 269 9.13 -7.09 -19.07
N GLN A 270 8.13 -7.91 -18.77
CA GLN A 270 8.23 -9.11 -17.93
C GLN A 270 8.38 -10.36 -18.80
N GLU A 271 8.17 -11.54 -18.24
CA GLU A 271 8.12 -12.80 -18.99
C GLU A 271 6.88 -12.91 -19.89
N GLY A 272 6.85 -13.85 -20.82
CA GLY A 272 5.65 -14.25 -21.55
C GLY A 272 5.02 -13.18 -22.43
N ASN A 273 5.80 -12.25 -22.99
CA ASN A 273 5.33 -11.09 -23.77
C ASN A 273 4.42 -10.15 -22.97
N GLN A 274 4.55 -10.16 -21.64
CA GLN A 274 3.78 -9.29 -20.77
C GLN A 274 4.49 -7.97 -20.48
N VAL A 275 3.71 -6.91 -20.42
CA VAL A 275 4.16 -5.58 -20.01
C VAL A 275 3.30 -5.10 -18.85
N ALA A 276 3.96 -4.81 -17.73
CA ALA A 276 3.36 -4.05 -16.65
C ALA A 276 3.49 -2.56 -16.97
N ILE A 277 2.37 -1.87 -17.10
CA ILE A 277 2.32 -0.42 -17.26
C ILE A 277 1.58 0.19 -16.09
N GLY A 278 2.14 1.23 -15.49
CA GLY A 278 1.48 1.90 -14.38
C GLY A 278 1.79 3.37 -14.32
N PHE A 279 1.00 4.06 -13.52
CA PHE A 279 1.10 5.49 -13.29
C PHE A 279 0.88 5.80 -11.82
N VAL A 280 1.75 6.59 -11.26
CA VAL A 280 1.69 7.03 -9.86
C VAL A 280 1.33 8.51 -9.82
N VAL A 281 0.37 8.87 -8.99
CA VAL A 281 0.01 10.25 -8.69
C VAL A 281 0.19 10.47 -7.20
N ALA A 282 1.02 11.41 -6.80
CA ALA A 282 1.19 11.79 -5.41
C ALA A 282 -0.11 12.40 -4.87
N LEU A 283 -0.53 12.00 -3.67
CA LEU A 283 -1.81 12.40 -3.10
C LEU A 283 -1.81 13.81 -2.49
N ASP A 284 -0.67 14.51 -2.49
CA ASP A 284 -0.58 15.92 -2.12
C ASP A 284 -0.99 16.89 -3.24
N TYR A 285 -1.64 16.39 -4.32
CA TYR A 285 -2.16 17.23 -5.39
C TYR A 285 -3.28 18.18 -4.90
N GLU A 286 -3.39 19.35 -5.56
CA GLU A 286 -4.22 20.46 -5.09
C GLU A 286 -5.57 20.56 -5.80
N ASN A 287 -5.67 20.08 -7.05
CA ASN A 287 -6.88 20.24 -7.88
C ASN A 287 -7.88 19.10 -7.62
N PRO A 288 -9.09 19.37 -7.07
CA PRO A 288 -10.11 18.36 -6.80
C PRO A 288 -10.68 17.70 -8.07
N TYR A 289 -10.45 18.28 -9.25
CA TYR A 289 -10.87 17.71 -10.52
C TYR A 289 -9.89 16.70 -11.10
N LEU A 290 -8.72 16.50 -10.47
CA LEU A 290 -7.76 15.50 -10.91
C LEU A 290 -8.26 14.09 -10.57
N SER A 291 -8.30 13.23 -11.59
CA SER A 291 -8.62 11.81 -11.49
C SER A 291 -7.37 10.98 -11.77
N PRO A 292 -6.77 10.33 -10.77
CA PRO A 292 -5.61 9.47 -11.00
C PRO A 292 -5.85 8.35 -12.00
N PHE A 293 -7.07 7.81 -12.03
CA PHE A 293 -7.47 6.81 -13.02
C PHE A 293 -7.40 7.37 -14.45
N ASP A 294 -7.97 8.54 -14.68
CA ASP A 294 -8.01 9.14 -16.01
C ASP A 294 -6.64 9.65 -16.45
N GLU A 295 -5.78 10.09 -15.52
CA GLU A 295 -4.37 10.39 -15.82
C GLU A 295 -3.61 9.15 -16.31
N MET A 296 -3.85 7.97 -15.72
CA MET A 296 -3.30 6.70 -16.23
C MET A 296 -3.84 6.39 -17.65
N GLN A 297 -5.13 6.65 -17.92
CA GLN A 297 -5.69 6.45 -19.26
C GLN A 297 -5.03 7.40 -20.27
N ARG A 298 -4.85 8.68 -19.93
CA ARG A 298 -4.12 9.66 -20.77
C ARG A 298 -2.68 9.21 -21.02
N PHE A 299 -1.96 8.78 -19.99
CA PHE A 299 -0.58 8.30 -20.10
C PHE A 299 -0.41 7.25 -21.20
N LYS A 300 -1.32 6.30 -21.31
CA LYS A 300 -1.30 5.26 -22.35
C LYS A 300 -1.46 5.78 -23.77
N THR A 301 -2.08 6.95 -23.95
CA THR A 301 -2.29 7.54 -25.28
C THR A 301 -1.07 8.28 -25.83
N HIS A 302 -0.03 8.47 -25.01
CA HIS A 302 1.18 9.19 -25.42
C HIS A 302 1.84 8.56 -26.66
N PRO A 303 2.29 9.34 -27.67
CA PRO A 303 2.86 8.82 -28.93
C PRO A 303 4.07 7.89 -28.76
N ALA A 304 4.81 8.00 -27.65
CA ALA A 304 5.92 7.10 -27.36
C ALA A 304 5.49 5.79 -26.67
N ILE A 305 4.26 5.69 -26.18
CA ILE A 305 3.74 4.57 -25.38
C ILE A 305 2.69 3.79 -26.16
N ARG A 306 1.69 4.48 -26.70
CA ARG A 306 0.57 3.88 -27.44
C ARG A 306 0.99 2.78 -28.45
N PRO A 307 2.01 2.97 -29.31
CA PRO A 307 2.41 1.95 -30.29
C PRO A 307 2.82 0.61 -29.68
N MET A 308 3.30 0.61 -28.43
CA MET A 308 3.67 -0.62 -27.70
C MET A 308 2.43 -1.44 -27.36
N LEU A 309 1.35 -0.78 -26.98
CA LEU A 309 0.09 -1.41 -26.51
C LEU A 309 -0.86 -1.76 -27.66
N GLU A 310 -0.74 -1.09 -28.82
CA GLU A 310 -1.63 -1.32 -29.98
C GLU A 310 -1.56 -2.76 -30.46
N GLY A 311 -2.74 -3.39 -30.58
CA GLY A 311 -2.88 -4.82 -30.93
C GLY A 311 -2.67 -5.75 -29.74
N GLY A 312 -2.31 -5.23 -28.58
CA GLY A 312 -2.24 -5.99 -27.33
C GLY A 312 -3.60 -6.15 -26.64
N ARG A 313 -3.58 -6.93 -25.56
CA ARG A 313 -4.77 -7.19 -24.72
C ARG A 313 -4.45 -6.87 -23.27
N ARG A 314 -5.27 -6.03 -22.64
CA ARG A 314 -5.22 -5.77 -21.21
C ARG A 314 -5.76 -7.01 -20.47
N VAL A 315 -5.00 -7.54 -19.51
CA VAL A 315 -5.33 -8.79 -18.81
C VAL A 315 -5.59 -8.60 -17.32
N ALA A 316 -5.05 -7.56 -16.71
CA ALA A 316 -5.31 -7.25 -15.31
C ALA A 316 -5.27 -5.74 -15.05
N TYR A 317 -5.90 -5.31 -13.96
CA TYR A 317 -5.95 -3.94 -13.48
C TYR A 317 -5.92 -3.94 -11.96
N GLY A 318 -5.26 -2.96 -11.37
CA GLY A 318 -5.29 -2.76 -9.93
C GLY A 318 -4.80 -1.39 -9.54
N ALA A 319 -5.07 -1.02 -8.28
CA ALA A 319 -4.62 0.22 -7.69
C ALA A 319 -4.24 0.03 -6.23
N ARG A 320 -3.20 0.75 -5.76
CA ARG A 320 -2.77 0.71 -4.36
C ARG A 320 -2.05 1.99 -3.97
N ALA A 321 -2.30 2.47 -2.76
CA ALA A 321 -1.51 3.53 -2.16
C ALA A 321 -0.11 3.02 -1.79
N ILE A 322 0.88 3.87 -1.97
CA ILE A 322 2.28 3.64 -1.61
C ILE A 322 2.78 4.77 -0.73
N ASN A 323 3.68 4.46 0.20
CA ASN A 323 4.28 5.47 1.07
C ASN A 323 5.29 6.33 0.29
N GLU A 324 5.27 7.65 0.49
CA GLU A 324 6.21 8.57 -0.15
C GLU A 324 6.95 9.49 0.85
N GLY A 325 6.70 9.34 2.16
CA GLY A 325 7.27 10.20 3.18
C GLY A 325 8.78 10.02 3.40
N GLY A 326 9.34 8.85 3.08
CA GLY A 326 10.75 8.56 3.28
C GLY A 326 11.18 8.53 4.75
N LEU A 327 12.49 8.71 5.00
CA LEU A 327 13.09 8.50 6.32
C LEU A 327 12.46 9.35 7.43
N GLN A 328 12.19 10.63 7.17
CA GLN A 328 11.67 11.57 8.17
C GLN A 328 10.22 11.32 8.59
N SER A 329 9.50 10.49 7.84
CA SER A 329 8.11 10.11 8.13
C SER A 329 7.98 8.73 8.77
N ILE A 330 9.10 8.05 9.02
CA ILE A 330 9.10 6.74 9.70
C ILE A 330 8.72 6.97 11.17
N PRO A 331 7.67 6.32 11.71
CA PRO A 331 7.28 6.41 13.11
C PRO A 331 8.28 5.71 14.03
N LYS A 332 8.09 5.80 15.34
CA LYS A 332 8.72 4.85 16.26
C LYS A 332 8.32 3.44 15.84
N LEU A 333 9.32 2.56 15.67
CA LEU A 333 9.12 1.24 15.08
C LEU A 333 8.53 0.22 16.05
N VAL A 334 8.64 0.48 17.35
CA VAL A 334 8.31 -0.46 18.41
C VAL A 334 7.33 0.14 19.40
N PHE A 335 6.53 -0.72 19.98
CA PHE A 335 5.57 -0.43 21.03
C PHE A 335 5.54 -1.62 22.00
N PRO A 336 5.01 -1.48 23.22
CA PRO A 336 4.87 -2.58 24.16
C PRO A 336 4.11 -3.76 23.54
N GLY A 337 4.79 -4.92 23.40
CA GLY A 337 4.25 -6.13 22.82
C GLY A 337 4.31 -6.24 21.30
N GLY A 338 5.03 -5.33 20.57
CA GLY A 338 5.09 -5.49 19.12
C GLY A 338 5.95 -4.49 18.35
N ALA A 339 5.84 -4.59 17.02
CA ALA A 339 6.59 -3.75 16.08
C ALA A 339 5.84 -3.48 14.76
N LEU A 340 6.13 -2.34 14.14
CA LEU A 340 5.76 -1.99 12.76
C LEU A 340 6.87 -2.44 11.82
N ILE A 341 6.53 -3.18 10.76
CA ILE A 341 7.48 -3.65 9.76
C ILE A 341 7.03 -3.32 8.33
N GLY A 342 7.97 -3.22 7.42
CA GLY A 342 7.69 -2.95 6.01
C GLY A 342 6.97 -1.63 5.78
N CYS A 343 6.02 -1.61 4.85
CA CYS A 343 5.28 -0.40 4.48
C CYS A 343 4.30 0.07 5.57
N ALA A 344 4.03 -0.72 6.62
CA ALA A 344 3.29 -0.22 7.78
C ALA A 344 4.05 0.93 8.47
N ALA A 345 5.40 0.88 8.48
CA ALA A 345 6.26 1.97 8.92
C ALA A 345 6.71 2.92 7.80
N GLY A 346 6.59 2.54 6.52
CA GLY A 346 6.88 3.43 5.39
C GLY A 346 8.28 3.35 4.79
N PHE A 347 8.92 2.20 4.77
CA PHE A 347 10.31 2.01 4.30
C PHE A 347 10.49 2.00 2.78
N LEU A 348 9.75 2.80 2.02
CA LEU A 348 9.86 2.86 0.57
C LEU A 348 10.93 3.89 0.14
N ASN A 349 11.83 3.50 -0.76
CA ASN A 349 12.74 4.41 -1.45
C ASN A 349 12.05 5.00 -2.67
N VAL A 350 11.54 6.22 -2.53
CA VAL A 350 10.70 6.89 -3.55
C VAL A 350 11.45 7.11 -4.87
N PRO A 351 12.65 7.71 -4.91
CA PRO A 351 13.37 7.93 -6.18
C PRO A 351 13.72 6.64 -6.92
N ARG A 352 14.03 5.57 -6.19
CA ARG A 352 14.28 4.25 -6.79
C ARG A 352 13.00 3.51 -7.18
N ILE A 353 11.83 3.95 -6.71
CA ILE A 353 10.54 3.26 -6.87
C ILE A 353 10.65 1.81 -6.36
N LYS A 354 11.32 1.61 -5.23
CA LYS A 354 11.59 0.31 -4.62
C LYS A 354 11.37 0.33 -3.12
N GLY A 355 10.64 -0.68 -2.63
CA GLY A 355 10.37 -0.82 -1.20
C GLY A 355 10.35 -2.28 -0.74
N SER A 356 10.22 -3.25 -1.67
CA SER A 356 10.06 -4.66 -1.30
C SER A 356 11.27 -5.21 -0.57
N HIS A 357 12.49 -4.90 -1.02
CA HIS A 357 13.74 -5.29 -0.34
C HIS A 357 13.87 -4.66 1.06
N ASN A 358 13.49 -3.37 1.20
CA ASN A 358 13.47 -2.68 2.49
C ASN A 358 12.44 -3.32 3.43
N ALA A 359 11.27 -3.65 2.91
CA ALA A 359 10.21 -4.32 3.65
C ALA A 359 10.66 -5.70 4.16
N MET A 360 11.29 -6.50 3.31
CA MET A 360 11.86 -7.79 3.69
C MET A 360 12.93 -7.65 4.78
N LYS A 361 13.89 -6.74 4.59
CA LYS A 361 14.98 -6.54 5.56
C LYS A 361 14.46 -6.08 6.92
N THR A 362 13.52 -5.15 6.96
CA THR A 362 12.96 -4.68 8.24
C THR A 362 12.17 -5.76 8.96
N GLY A 363 11.49 -6.66 8.21
CA GLY A 363 10.90 -7.87 8.79
C GLY A 363 11.94 -8.79 9.43
N MET A 364 13.07 -9.04 8.75
CA MET A 364 14.17 -9.85 9.29
C MET A 364 14.76 -9.23 10.57
N LEU A 365 14.99 -7.92 10.59
CA LEU A 365 15.54 -7.23 11.77
C LEU A 365 14.60 -7.28 12.97
N ALA A 366 13.29 -7.16 12.76
CA ALA A 366 12.29 -7.30 13.82
C ALA A 366 12.24 -8.74 14.35
N ALA A 367 12.33 -9.73 13.45
CA ALA A 367 12.39 -11.14 13.78
C ALA A 367 13.61 -11.47 14.66
N GLU A 368 14.79 -10.95 14.31
CA GLU A 368 16.03 -11.13 15.09
C GLU A 368 15.90 -10.54 16.50
N ALA A 369 15.30 -9.36 16.63
CA ALA A 369 15.06 -8.72 17.93
C ALA A 369 14.06 -9.50 18.80
N ALA A 370 12.95 -9.96 18.22
CA ALA A 370 11.94 -10.73 18.95
C ALA A 370 12.46 -12.11 19.36
N PHE A 371 13.15 -12.81 18.46
CA PHE A 371 13.74 -14.10 18.76
C PHE A 371 14.71 -14.01 19.96
N GLN A 372 15.58 -12.99 19.95
CA GLN A 372 16.52 -12.77 21.07
C GLN A 372 15.76 -12.51 22.38
N ALA A 373 14.72 -11.66 22.36
CA ALA A 373 13.94 -11.35 23.55
C ALA A 373 13.20 -12.58 24.10
N ILE A 374 12.65 -13.43 23.23
CA ILE A 374 11.98 -14.68 23.62
C ILE A 374 12.98 -15.66 24.19
N ARG A 375 14.12 -15.88 23.53
CA ARG A 375 15.18 -16.80 23.97
C ARG A 375 15.76 -16.43 25.33
N ASP A 376 15.88 -15.13 25.61
CA ASP A 376 16.40 -14.64 26.91
C ASP A 376 15.37 -14.75 28.03
N GLY A 377 14.23 -15.43 27.80
CA GLY A 377 13.19 -15.72 28.80
C GLY A 377 12.18 -14.59 28.99
N GLY A 378 12.08 -13.66 28.02
CA GLY A 378 11.06 -12.60 28.04
C GLY A 378 9.64 -13.17 27.99
N ALA A 379 8.79 -12.72 28.93
CA ALA A 379 7.39 -13.11 29.01
C ALA A 379 6.51 -12.50 27.88
N GLY A 380 7.10 -11.62 27.04
CA GLY A 380 6.36 -10.79 26.08
C GLY A 380 6.02 -9.41 26.63
N GLY A 381 5.29 -8.62 25.87
CA GLY A 381 4.81 -7.29 26.30
C GLY A 381 5.87 -6.17 26.33
N GLY A 382 7.16 -6.47 26.25
CA GLY A 382 8.24 -5.48 26.25
C GLY A 382 8.44 -4.79 24.88
N GLU A 383 9.18 -3.66 24.87
CA GLU A 383 9.58 -3.00 23.62
C GLU A 383 10.82 -3.67 23.01
N LEU A 384 10.77 -3.95 21.72
CA LEU A 384 11.87 -4.53 20.94
C LEU A 384 12.90 -3.46 20.53
N SER A 385 13.50 -2.75 21.47
CA SER A 385 14.43 -1.66 21.20
C SER A 385 15.65 -2.06 20.36
N ALA A 386 16.05 -3.33 20.40
CA ALA A 386 17.09 -3.89 19.55
C ALA A 386 16.76 -3.79 18.06
N TYR A 387 15.47 -3.88 17.66
CA TYR A 387 15.03 -3.68 16.29
C TYR A 387 15.33 -2.26 15.81
N THR A 388 14.94 -1.25 16.59
CA THR A 388 15.23 0.15 16.25
C THR A 388 16.73 0.40 16.09
N GLN A 389 17.56 -0.16 16.98
CA GLN A 389 19.02 -0.04 16.90
C GLN A 389 19.59 -0.75 15.67
N ALA A 390 19.08 -1.93 15.34
CA ALA A 390 19.46 -2.69 14.15
C ALA A 390 19.08 -1.96 12.86
N PHE A 391 17.89 -1.35 12.80
CA PHE A 391 17.47 -0.52 11.67
C PHE A 391 18.44 0.63 11.43
N HIS A 392 18.80 1.40 12.46
CA HIS A 392 19.73 2.52 12.32
C HIS A 392 21.15 2.13 11.86
N LYS A 393 21.52 0.87 12.04
CA LYS A 393 22.81 0.32 11.58
C LYS A 393 22.72 -0.39 10.23
N SER A 394 21.51 -0.54 9.69
CA SER A 394 21.25 -1.30 8.46
C SER A 394 21.49 -0.47 7.20
N TRP A 395 21.73 -1.16 6.10
CA TRP A 395 21.77 -0.55 4.77
C TRP A 395 20.42 0.09 4.36
N VAL A 396 19.29 -0.34 4.95
CA VAL A 396 17.97 0.28 4.71
C VAL A 396 17.98 1.73 5.19
N HIS A 397 18.47 1.99 6.40
CA HIS A 397 18.59 3.34 6.94
C HIS A 397 19.49 4.21 6.04
N ASP A 398 20.66 3.69 5.67
CA ASP A 398 21.60 4.41 4.82
C ASP A 398 21.02 4.72 3.44
N GLU A 399 20.29 3.78 2.85
CA GLU A 399 19.62 3.97 1.56
C GLU A 399 18.58 5.08 1.65
N LEU A 400 17.72 5.07 2.67
CA LEU A 400 16.67 6.07 2.86
C LEU A 400 17.26 7.43 3.24
N TYR A 401 18.33 7.47 4.02
CA TYR A 401 19.02 8.71 4.37
C TYR A 401 19.57 9.45 3.16
N ARG A 402 20.15 8.71 2.21
CA ARG A 402 20.71 9.29 0.97
C ARG A 402 19.68 9.93 0.06
N VAL A 403 18.42 9.57 0.16
CA VAL A 403 17.33 10.09 -0.69
C VAL A 403 16.30 10.93 0.06
N ARG A 404 16.52 11.21 1.35
CA ARG A 404 15.55 11.84 2.26
C ARG A 404 14.94 13.15 1.77
N ASN A 405 15.70 13.93 0.98
CA ASN A 405 15.25 15.22 0.46
C ASN A 405 14.60 15.14 -0.94
N ALA A 406 14.66 13.98 -1.62
CA ALA A 406 14.24 13.91 -3.01
C ALA A 406 12.74 14.18 -3.18
N ARG A 407 11.88 13.48 -2.44
CA ARG A 407 10.42 13.66 -2.53
C ARG A 407 9.96 15.04 -2.01
N PRO A 408 10.38 15.52 -0.82
CA PRO A 408 9.94 16.83 -0.34
C PRO A 408 10.47 18.00 -1.16
N ALA A 409 11.60 17.85 -1.87
CA ALA A 409 12.07 18.89 -2.79
C ALA A 409 11.11 19.11 -3.96
N LEU A 410 10.49 18.05 -4.47
CA LEU A 410 9.49 18.14 -5.55
C LEU A 410 8.25 18.91 -5.09
N SER A 411 7.74 18.67 -3.90
CA SER A 411 6.61 19.41 -3.32
C SER A 411 6.97 20.87 -3.01
N LYS A 412 8.22 21.11 -2.56
CA LYS A 412 8.67 22.46 -2.12
C LYS A 412 9.02 23.38 -3.27
N PHE A 413 9.69 22.87 -4.30
CA PHE A 413 10.25 23.67 -5.41
C PHE A 413 9.55 23.43 -6.74
N GLY A 414 8.49 22.59 -6.76
CA GLY A 414 7.83 22.14 -7.98
C GLY A 414 8.66 21.11 -8.75
N ILE A 415 8.05 20.52 -9.78
CA ILE A 415 8.61 19.34 -10.47
C ILE A 415 9.99 19.65 -11.06
N THR A 416 10.15 20.75 -11.79
CA THR A 416 11.39 21.05 -12.52
C THR A 416 12.57 21.34 -11.58
N LEU A 417 12.43 22.33 -10.70
CA LEU A 417 13.50 22.71 -9.79
C LEU A 417 13.73 21.64 -8.71
N GLY A 418 12.64 20.99 -8.25
CA GLY A 418 12.71 19.89 -7.30
C GLY A 418 13.45 18.69 -7.87
N THR A 419 13.23 18.32 -9.14
CA THR A 419 13.96 17.23 -9.80
C THR A 419 15.46 17.56 -9.94
N LEU A 420 15.79 18.79 -10.33
CA LEU A 420 17.19 19.23 -10.42
C LEU A 420 17.88 19.19 -9.04
N TYR A 421 17.22 19.69 -8.00
CA TYR A 421 17.73 19.64 -6.65
C TYR A 421 17.88 18.19 -6.16
N ALA A 422 16.87 17.35 -6.33
CA ALA A 422 16.90 15.95 -5.93
C ALA A 422 18.03 15.18 -6.64
N GLY A 423 18.22 15.42 -7.94
CA GLY A 423 19.33 14.86 -8.70
C GLY A 423 20.69 15.30 -8.14
N PHE A 424 20.85 16.59 -7.85
CA PHE A 424 22.07 17.14 -7.26
C PHE A 424 22.37 16.53 -5.87
N ASP A 425 21.38 16.49 -4.97
CA ASP A 425 21.51 15.92 -3.63
C ASP A 425 21.88 14.42 -3.69
N MET A 426 21.19 13.66 -4.54
CA MET A 426 21.49 12.23 -4.72
C MET A 426 22.89 12.00 -5.33
N TRP A 427 23.37 12.88 -6.22
CA TRP A 427 24.73 12.82 -6.74
C TRP A 427 25.77 13.08 -5.63
N LEU A 428 25.57 14.12 -4.80
CA LEU A 428 26.46 14.39 -3.66
C LEU A 428 26.52 13.19 -2.70
N ASN A 429 25.37 12.60 -2.37
CA ASN A 429 25.30 11.42 -1.53
C ASN A 429 26.02 10.21 -2.17
N SER A 430 25.91 10.03 -3.49
CA SER A 430 26.61 8.95 -4.23
C SER A 430 28.12 9.11 -4.23
N LEU A 431 28.62 10.34 -4.18
CA LEU A 431 30.04 10.67 -4.11
C LEU A 431 30.60 10.69 -2.68
N GLY A 432 29.80 10.38 -1.66
CA GLY A 432 30.20 10.47 -0.25
C GLY A 432 30.23 11.90 0.30
N LEU A 433 29.70 12.88 -0.44
CA LEU A 433 29.66 14.29 -0.09
C LEU A 433 28.33 14.72 0.53
N GLY A 434 27.48 13.79 0.96
CA GLY A 434 26.16 14.05 1.56
C GLY A 434 26.22 14.94 2.82
N PHE A 435 27.38 15.02 3.49
CA PHE A 435 27.59 15.92 4.63
C PHE A 435 27.47 17.41 4.25
N LEU A 436 27.56 17.76 2.97
CA LEU A 436 27.34 19.13 2.47
C LEU A 436 25.85 19.52 2.47
N VAL A 437 24.94 18.55 2.61
CA VAL A 437 23.49 18.74 2.71
C VAL A 437 23.00 18.20 4.06
N PRO A 438 23.31 18.89 5.18
CA PRO A 438 22.97 18.40 6.52
C PRO A 438 21.48 18.56 6.87
N TRP A 439 20.72 19.34 6.11
CA TRP A 439 19.30 19.58 6.35
C TRP A 439 18.42 18.45 5.81
N THR A 440 17.21 18.36 6.36
CA THR A 440 16.14 17.49 5.88
C THR A 440 14.89 18.35 5.68
N PHE A 441 14.22 18.18 4.54
CA PHE A 441 12.96 18.87 4.27
C PHE A 441 11.80 18.10 4.90
N GLY A 442 10.77 18.84 5.35
CA GLY A 442 9.54 18.28 5.89
C GLY A 442 8.48 18.04 4.81
N HIS A 443 7.40 17.45 5.25
CA HIS A 443 6.20 17.13 4.47
C HIS A 443 4.98 17.87 5.00
N ARG A 444 3.89 17.85 4.22
CA ARG A 444 2.54 18.25 4.65
C ARG A 444 1.58 17.07 4.47
N ASP A 445 0.45 17.10 5.14
CA ASP A 445 -0.59 16.07 5.00
C ASP A 445 -1.22 16.13 3.61
N ASP A 446 -1.46 14.97 3.01
CA ASP A 446 -2.02 14.86 1.65
C ASP A 446 -3.45 15.41 1.56
N HIS A 447 -4.30 15.13 2.56
CA HIS A 447 -5.69 15.58 2.59
C HIS A 447 -5.80 17.11 2.64
N SER A 448 -4.90 17.77 3.36
CA SER A 448 -4.90 19.23 3.55
C SER A 448 -4.46 20.01 2.30
N ALA A 449 -3.89 19.33 1.32
CA ALA A 449 -3.40 19.97 0.09
C ALA A 449 -4.52 20.38 -0.86
N LEU A 450 -5.70 19.76 -0.78
CA LEU A 450 -6.78 19.96 -1.74
C LEU A 450 -7.35 21.38 -1.65
N LYS A 451 -7.35 22.10 -2.76
CA LYS A 451 -7.98 23.41 -2.90
C LYS A 451 -9.48 23.27 -3.16
N LYS A 452 -10.24 24.34 -2.87
CA LYS A 452 -11.66 24.37 -3.20
C LYS A 452 -11.88 24.33 -4.71
N ALA A 453 -12.94 23.69 -5.17
CA ALA A 453 -13.29 23.56 -6.58
C ALA A 453 -13.37 24.92 -7.31
N ALA A 454 -13.91 25.94 -6.63
CA ALA A 454 -14.00 27.30 -7.18
C ALA A 454 -12.64 27.97 -7.47
N GLU A 455 -11.54 27.47 -6.87
CA GLU A 455 -10.18 27.99 -7.07
C GLU A 455 -9.42 27.22 -8.15
N CYS A 456 -10.01 26.15 -8.69
CA CYS A 456 -9.38 25.23 -9.62
C CYS A 456 -10.09 25.22 -10.97
N ARG A 457 -9.36 24.82 -12.01
CA ARG A 457 -9.94 24.58 -13.33
C ARG A 457 -10.37 23.13 -13.45
N PRO A 458 -11.60 22.85 -13.91
CA PRO A 458 -12.01 21.50 -14.28
C PRO A 458 -11.05 20.90 -15.32
N ILE A 459 -10.83 19.59 -15.23
CA ILE A 459 -10.02 18.84 -16.18
C ILE A 459 -10.99 18.04 -17.05
N ASP A 460 -10.92 18.26 -18.37
CA ASP A 460 -11.72 17.50 -19.33
C ASP A 460 -10.95 16.26 -19.76
N TYR A 461 -11.46 15.10 -19.37
CA TYR A 461 -10.87 13.82 -19.72
C TYR A 461 -11.52 13.22 -20.95
N PRO A 462 -10.73 12.75 -21.94
CA PRO A 462 -11.27 12.12 -23.14
C PRO A 462 -12.07 10.85 -22.79
N LYS A 463 -13.15 10.61 -23.52
CA LYS A 463 -13.89 9.34 -23.39
C LYS A 463 -12.99 8.17 -23.80
N PRO A 464 -13.07 7.04 -23.08
CA PRO A 464 -12.30 5.84 -23.42
C PRO A 464 -12.62 5.32 -24.81
N ASP A 465 -11.59 4.82 -25.52
CA ASP A 465 -11.72 4.25 -26.87
C ASP A 465 -12.06 2.73 -26.88
N GLY A 466 -12.04 2.09 -25.70
CA GLY A 466 -12.27 0.66 -25.53
C GLY A 466 -11.17 -0.25 -26.10
N LYS A 467 -10.03 0.32 -26.52
CA LYS A 467 -8.87 -0.39 -27.12
C LYS A 467 -7.59 -0.18 -26.36
N ILE A 468 -7.24 1.08 -26.10
CA ILE A 468 -6.08 1.48 -25.30
C ILE A 468 -6.53 2.10 -23.99
N THR A 469 -7.63 2.82 -24.01
CA THR A 469 -8.24 3.45 -22.83
C THR A 469 -9.57 2.82 -22.49
N PHE A 470 -9.87 2.71 -21.22
CA PHE A 470 -11.05 1.99 -20.71
C PHE A 470 -11.71 2.80 -19.59
N ASP A 471 -12.98 2.52 -19.32
CA ASP A 471 -13.71 3.09 -18.19
C ASP A 471 -13.34 2.40 -16.85
N LYS A 472 -13.73 3.01 -15.74
CA LYS A 472 -13.43 2.49 -14.39
C LYS A 472 -14.06 1.12 -14.15
N LEU A 473 -15.33 0.93 -14.50
CA LEU A 473 -16.07 -0.31 -14.18
C LEU A 473 -15.51 -1.51 -14.95
N SER A 474 -15.21 -1.34 -16.27
CA SER A 474 -14.51 -2.36 -17.04
C SER A 474 -13.13 -2.70 -16.46
N SER A 475 -12.48 -1.74 -15.82
CA SER A 475 -11.19 -1.94 -15.18
C SER A 475 -11.32 -2.69 -13.86
N VAL A 476 -12.29 -2.33 -13.04
CA VAL A 476 -12.62 -3.03 -11.78
C VAL A 476 -12.98 -4.49 -12.04
N PHE A 477 -13.74 -4.78 -13.10
CA PHE A 477 -14.09 -6.15 -13.45
C PHE A 477 -12.87 -7.07 -13.60
N ILE A 478 -11.78 -6.59 -14.22
CA ILE A 478 -10.55 -7.39 -14.38
C ILE A 478 -9.58 -7.30 -13.20
N SER A 479 -9.94 -6.62 -12.12
CA SER A 479 -9.23 -6.69 -10.83
C SER A 479 -9.63 -7.94 -10.04
N SER A 480 -10.69 -8.63 -10.51
CA SER A 480 -11.28 -9.77 -9.83
C SER A 480 -11.67 -9.48 -8.38
N THR A 481 -12.02 -8.22 -8.09
CA THR A 481 -12.48 -7.86 -6.75
C THR A 481 -13.84 -8.47 -6.49
N ASN A 482 -14.00 -9.06 -5.32
CA ASN A 482 -15.24 -9.65 -4.86
C ASN A 482 -15.37 -9.47 -3.35
N HIS A 483 -16.55 -9.10 -2.90
CA HIS A 483 -16.89 -8.99 -1.48
C HIS A 483 -18.22 -9.71 -1.25
N THR A 484 -18.43 -10.20 -0.05
CA THR A 484 -19.76 -10.69 0.36
C THR A 484 -20.75 -9.54 0.26
N GLU A 485 -21.86 -9.72 -0.47
CA GLU A 485 -22.82 -8.62 -0.74
C GLU A 485 -23.50 -8.14 0.55
N ASN A 486 -23.85 -9.07 1.41
CA ASN A 486 -24.55 -8.79 2.66
C ASN A 486 -23.57 -8.83 3.85
N GLN A 487 -22.62 -7.88 3.88
CA GLN A 487 -21.74 -7.65 5.01
C GLN A 487 -21.72 -6.16 5.36
N PRO A 488 -21.29 -5.77 6.58
CA PRO A 488 -21.15 -4.36 6.95
C PRO A 488 -20.21 -3.63 5.99
N CYS A 489 -20.59 -2.41 5.62
CA CYS A 489 -19.77 -1.60 4.72
C CYS A 489 -18.42 -1.26 5.39
N HIS A 490 -17.32 -1.66 4.76
CA HIS A 490 -15.97 -1.38 5.27
C HIS A 490 -15.45 0.04 4.96
N LEU A 491 -16.28 0.85 4.32
CA LEU A 491 -16.02 2.27 4.03
C LEU A 491 -16.99 3.10 4.86
N THR A 492 -16.65 3.32 6.11
CA THR A 492 -17.53 4.00 7.08
C THR A 492 -17.33 5.52 7.02
N LEU A 493 -18.38 6.25 7.36
CA LEU A 493 -18.36 7.70 7.51
C LEU A 493 -18.41 8.06 8.99
N LYS A 494 -17.58 9.00 9.43
CA LYS A 494 -17.66 9.55 10.79
C LYS A 494 -18.92 10.39 10.98
N ASP A 495 -19.34 11.09 9.91
CA ASP A 495 -20.54 11.92 9.85
C ASP A 495 -21.14 11.81 8.43
N GLU A 496 -22.37 11.35 8.35
CA GLU A 496 -23.10 11.11 7.10
C GLU A 496 -23.47 12.41 6.36
N ALA A 497 -23.49 13.56 7.02
CA ALA A 497 -23.81 14.83 6.40
C ALA A 497 -22.61 15.45 5.66
N VAL A 498 -21.37 15.16 6.08
CA VAL A 498 -20.14 15.78 5.58
C VAL A 498 -19.94 15.62 4.09
N PRO A 499 -20.17 14.44 3.45
CA PRO A 499 -19.97 14.28 2.03
C PRO A 499 -20.74 15.28 1.18
N VAL A 500 -21.99 15.59 1.52
CA VAL A 500 -22.81 16.55 0.78
C VAL A 500 -22.55 17.98 1.25
N ALA A 501 -22.55 18.21 2.56
CA ALA A 501 -22.46 19.54 3.14
C ALA A 501 -21.07 20.19 2.97
N VAL A 502 -20.01 19.38 2.85
CA VAL A 502 -18.62 19.87 2.74
C VAL A 502 -17.96 19.41 1.44
N ASN A 503 -17.83 18.09 1.21
CA ASN A 503 -17.04 17.58 0.11
C ASN A 503 -17.66 17.95 -1.24
N LEU A 504 -18.97 17.73 -1.42
CA LEU A 504 -19.67 18.13 -2.65
C LEU A 504 -19.74 19.64 -2.78
N ALA A 505 -20.09 20.36 -1.71
CA ALA A 505 -20.31 21.80 -1.75
C ALA A 505 -19.04 22.61 -2.05
N PHE A 506 -17.89 22.21 -1.50
CA PHE A 506 -16.64 22.99 -1.60
C PHE A 506 -15.62 22.38 -2.56
N TYR A 507 -15.63 21.05 -2.76
CA TYR A 507 -14.63 20.33 -3.56
C TYR A 507 -15.25 19.62 -4.76
N ASP A 508 -16.56 19.78 -4.99
CA ASP A 508 -17.30 19.17 -6.11
C ASP A 508 -17.22 17.62 -6.10
N GLY A 509 -17.33 17.00 -4.91
CA GLY A 509 -17.35 15.55 -4.75
C GLY A 509 -16.05 14.86 -5.21
N PRO A 510 -14.91 15.15 -4.60
CA PRO A 510 -13.61 14.64 -5.04
C PRO A 510 -13.50 13.12 -4.91
N GLU A 511 -14.35 12.48 -4.11
CA GLU A 511 -14.44 11.05 -3.89
C GLU A 511 -14.66 10.26 -5.19
N GLU A 512 -15.50 10.78 -6.09
CA GLU A 512 -15.75 10.17 -7.40
C GLU A 512 -14.51 10.13 -8.28
N ARG A 513 -13.56 11.06 -8.05
CA ARG A 513 -12.37 11.25 -8.88
C ARG A 513 -11.16 10.55 -8.28
N PHE A 514 -10.89 10.72 -6.98
CA PHE A 514 -9.72 10.08 -6.38
C PHE A 514 -9.88 8.56 -6.24
N CYS A 515 -11.11 8.04 -6.20
CA CYS A 515 -11.34 6.61 -6.19
C CYS A 515 -11.08 6.01 -7.57
N PRO A 516 -10.12 5.05 -7.70
CA PRO A 516 -9.80 4.43 -8.97
C PRO A 516 -10.77 3.28 -9.34
N ALA A 517 -11.75 3.01 -8.48
CA ALA A 517 -12.61 1.84 -8.59
C ALA A 517 -14.12 2.17 -8.70
N GLY A 518 -14.52 3.44 -8.77
CA GLY A 518 -15.93 3.82 -8.89
C GLY A 518 -16.78 3.40 -7.69
N VAL A 519 -16.21 3.51 -6.49
CA VAL A 519 -16.89 3.18 -5.24
C VAL A 519 -17.87 4.28 -4.83
N TYR A 520 -17.53 5.54 -5.04
CA TYR A 520 -18.29 6.70 -4.60
C TYR A 520 -19.04 7.32 -5.76
N GLU A 521 -20.32 7.67 -5.53
CA GLU A 521 -21.18 8.30 -6.49
C GLU A 521 -22.17 9.23 -5.77
N PHE A 522 -22.31 10.47 -6.25
CA PHE A 522 -23.35 11.38 -5.75
C PHE A 522 -24.62 11.17 -6.56
N VAL A 523 -25.64 10.58 -5.93
CA VAL A 523 -26.95 10.33 -6.53
C VAL A 523 -27.99 11.31 -6.02
N GLU A 524 -29.05 11.52 -6.81
CA GLU A 524 -30.20 12.32 -6.41
C GLU A 524 -31.33 11.38 -5.99
N ASP A 525 -31.79 11.53 -4.77
CA ASP A 525 -32.86 10.73 -4.17
C ASP A 525 -33.90 11.67 -3.55
N GLY A 526 -35.14 11.63 -4.03
CA GLY A 526 -36.21 12.52 -3.56
C GLY A 526 -35.93 14.02 -3.67
N GLY A 527 -35.08 14.45 -4.62
CA GLY A 527 -34.65 15.85 -4.80
C GLY A 527 -33.51 16.27 -3.86
N GLN A 528 -32.94 15.35 -3.09
CA GLN A 528 -31.76 15.59 -2.26
C GLN A 528 -30.58 14.77 -2.79
N LYS A 529 -29.39 15.37 -2.76
CA LYS A 529 -28.15 14.66 -3.09
C LYS A 529 -27.67 13.86 -1.88
N ARG A 530 -27.22 12.64 -2.13
CA ARG A 530 -26.54 11.81 -1.13
C ARG A 530 -25.33 11.09 -1.72
N LEU A 531 -24.37 10.75 -0.90
CA LEU A 531 -23.26 9.88 -1.31
C LEU A 531 -23.74 8.43 -1.30
N GLN A 532 -23.57 7.76 -2.42
CA GLN A 532 -23.73 6.29 -2.53
C GLN A 532 -22.36 5.65 -2.50
N ILE A 533 -22.20 4.61 -1.67
CA ILE A 533 -20.96 3.86 -1.51
C ILE A 533 -21.15 2.46 -2.09
N ASN A 534 -20.58 2.21 -3.26
CA ASN A 534 -20.60 0.92 -3.96
C ASN A 534 -19.39 0.08 -3.47
N ALA A 535 -19.45 -0.39 -2.21
CA ALA A 535 -18.32 -1.07 -1.54
C ALA A 535 -17.85 -2.34 -2.28
N GLN A 536 -18.73 -2.98 -3.05
CA GLN A 536 -18.41 -4.14 -3.89
C GLN A 536 -17.28 -3.88 -4.90
N ASN A 537 -17.15 -2.63 -5.36
CA ASN A 537 -16.11 -2.23 -6.32
C ASN A 537 -14.75 -1.98 -5.66
N CYS A 538 -14.67 -1.99 -4.34
CA CYS A 538 -13.44 -1.59 -3.63
C CYS A 538 -12.28 -2.55 -3.91
N VAL A 539 -11.16 -1.99 -4.37
CA VAL A 539 -9.90 -2.72 -4.61
C VAL A 539 -8.90 -2.55 -3.48
N HIS A 540 -9.35 -2.13 -2.30
CA HIS A 540 -8.54 -1.95 -1.09
C HIS A 540 -7.33 -1.01 -1.25
N CYS A 541 -7.42 -0.01 -2.14
CA CYS A 541 -6.30 0.89 -2.44
C CYS A 541 -5.99 1.90 -1.34
N LYS A 542 -6.91 2.16 -0.41
CA LYS A 542 -6.79 3.11 0.71
C LYS A 542 -6.77 4.60 0.34
N THR A 543 -6.95 4.96 -0.92
CA THR A 543 -6.88 6.36 -1.36
C THR A 543 -7.89 7.25 -0.66
N CYS A 544 -9.12 6.77 -0.43
CA CYS A 544 -10.19 7.52 0.22
C CYS A 544 -9.84 7.89 1.68
N ASP A 545 -9.32 6.92 2.44
CA ASP A 545 -8.88 7.11 3.82
C ASP A 545 -7.67 8.06 3.95
N ILE A 546 -6.95 8.31 2.86
CA ILE A 546 -5.80 9.22 2.80
C ILE A 546 -6.21 10.59 2.29
N LYS A 547 -6.97 10.65 1.17
CA LYS A 547 -7.18 11.87 0.38
C LYS A 547 -8.45 12.64 0.73
N ASP A 548 -9.40 12.05 1.42
CA ASP A 548 -10.61 12.75 1.83
C ASP A 548 -10.26 14.05 2.58
N PRO A 549 -10.64 15.24 2.05
CA PRO A 549 -10.23 16.53 2.63
C PRO A 549 -10.71 16.74 4.06
N THR A 550 -11.78 16.09 4.44
CA THR A 550 -12.38 16.15 5.78
C THR A 550 -11.93 15.00 6.70
N GLN A 551 -11.20 14.00 6.16
CA GLN A 551 -10.85 12.76 6.89
C GLN A 551 -12.09 12.09 7.50
N ASN A 552 -13.22 12.20 6.82
CA ASN A 552 -14.50 11.64 7.22
C ASN A 552 -14.66 10.17 6.85
N ILE A 553 -14.06 9.76 5.72
CA ILE A 553 -14.08 8.36 5.27
C ILE A 553 -13.03 7.57 6.05
N LEU A 554 -13.49 6.50 6.72
CA LEU A 554 -12.62 5.56 7.43
C LEU A 554 -12.72 4.19 6.77
N TRP A 555 -11.58 3.66 6.36
CA TRP A 555 -11.50 2.30 5.85
C TRP A 555 -11.29 1.33 7.02
N VAL A 556 -12.26 0.48 7.29
CA VAL A 556 -12.17 -0.61 8.28
C VAL A 556 -11.95 -1.95 7.58
N THR A 557 -11.48 -2.95 8.31
CA THR A 557 -11.20 -4.27 7.73
C THR A 557 -12.52 -4.99 7.42
N PRO A 558 -12.80 -5.38 6.15
CA PRO A 558 -13.97 -6.20 5.80
C PRO A 558 -13.77 -7.66 6.25
N GLU A 559 -14.78 -8.48 6.06
CA GLU A 559 -14.63 -9.94 6.18
C GLU A 559 -13.45 -10.45 5.37
N GLY A 560 -12.77 -11.46 5.90
CA GLY A 560 -11.64 -12.09 5.24
C GLY A 560 -12.05 -12.85 3.97
N GLY A 561 -11.08 -13.10 3.09
CA GLY A 561 -11.28 -13.81 1.83
C GLY A 561 -11.83 -12.95 0.69
N GLY A 562 -12.34 -11.73 0.99
CA GLY A 562 -12.82 -10.78 0.00
C GLY A 562 -11.76 -9.81 -0.52
N GLY A 563 -12.16 -8.94 -1.46
CA GLY A 563 -11.32 -7.94 -2.09
C GLY A 563 -10.75 -8.37 -3.45
N PRO A 564 -9.75 -7.66 -3.98
CA PRO A 564 -9.16 -7.97 -5.29
C PRO A 564 -8.36 -9.27 -5.25
N ASN A 565 -8.31 -9.96 -6.39
CA ASN A 565 -7.40 -11.08 -6.60
C ASN A 565 -6.57 -10.78 -7.85
N TYR A 566 -5.31 -10.41 -7.63
CA TYR A 566 -4.41 -9.97 -8.70
C TYR A 566 -3.57 -11.14 -9.22
N PRO A 567 -3.95 -11.72 -10.38
CA PRO A 567 -3.12 -12.74 -10.99
C PRO A 567 -1.89 -12.07 -11.65
N ASN A 568 -0.71 -12.51 -11.31
CA ASN A 568 0.55 -12.11 -11.96
C ASN A 568 0.86 -10.59 -11.92
N MET A 569 0.40 -9.88 -10.85
CA MET A 569 0.56 -8.43 -10.69
C MET A 569 1.62 -8.05 -9.65
#